data_c6c77a73dc8072b600cedb5f75f1f434
#
_entry.id   c6c77a73dc8072b600cedb5f75f1f434
#
_cell.length_a   1.000
_cell.length_b   1.000
_cell.length_c   1.000
_cell.angle_alpha   90.00
_cell.angle_beta   90.00
_cell.angle_gamma   90.00
#
_symmetry.space_group_name_H-M   'P 1'
#
loop_
_entity.id
_entity.type
_entity.pdbx_description
1 polymer ?
#
loop_
_entity_poly.entity_id
_entity_poly.type
_entity_poly.pdbx_seq_one_letter_code
_entity_poly.pdbx_strand_id
1 'polypeptide(L)'
;MIDWDKHPLPDRFRHHLSANNYFARKELKYEPFNYPPLYENVDWKKYYADGKPPKYLDIGCGFGWFAMDFSSIVKDNVLGIEVRDKAVAYAQGVIDAEELPNMAIFWYSVGNGLDFLEKDSIKKIFYFFPDPWFKKKHYKRRAFDLEFLHFCYEALENGGELLLQTDIEDVQRYHLDTLAKFGKFDYRAVSLDEPWDYPTTNKEMDCIKHNYQYYRIIATKNVRG
;
A
#
# COMPACT_ATOMS: atom_id res chain seq x y z
N MET A 1 5.53 18.29 -6.93
CA MET A 1 4.46 17.42 -7.43
C MET A 1 4.71 17.11 -8.89
N ILE A 2 4.49 15.88 -9.28
CA ILE A 2 4.72 15.38 -10.63
C ILE A 2 3.68 15.96 -11.60
N ASP A 3 4.10 16.30 -12.80
CA ASP A 3 3.22 16.71 -13.89
C ASP A 3 2.67 15.45 -14.59
N TRP A 4 1.53 14.95 -14.11
CA TRP A 4 0.94 13.70 -14.59
C TRP A 4 0.47 13.74 -16.05
N ASP A 5 0.31 14.91 -16.64
CA ASP A 5 -0.01 15.04 -18.07
C ASP A 5 1.15 14.57 -18.98
N LYS A 6 2.38 14.57 -18.45
CA LYS A 6 3.56 14.02 -19.15
C LYS A 6 3.65 12.50 -19.09
N HIS A 7 2.90 11.87 -18.20
CA HIS A 7 2.93 10.44 -17.94
C HIS A 7 1.55 9.80 -18.15
N PRO A 8 1.00 9.80 -19.38
CA PRO A 8 -0.31 9.24 -19.64
C PRO A 8 -0.33 7.75 -19.35
N LEU A 9 -1.46 7.27 -18.80
CA LEU A 9 -1.66 5.84 -18.64
C LEU A 9 -1.73 5.13 -19.99
N PRO A 10 -1.26 3.88 -20.08
CA PRO A 10 -1.40 3.08 -21.30
C PRO A 10 -2.87 2.91 -21.71
N ASP A 11 -3.20 3.07 -23.01
CA ASP A 11 -4.56 2.96 -23.56
C ASP A 11 -5.27 1.64 -23.24
N ARG A 12 -4.51 0.58 -23.02
CA ARG A 12 -5.01 -0.76 -22.67
C ARG A 12 -4.29 -1.31 -21.47
N PHE A 13 -4.86 -1.08 -20.30
CA PHE A 13 -4.40 -1.73 -19.07
C PHE A 13 -5.33 -2.88 -18.70
N ARG A 14 -4.80 -4.12 -18.70
CA ARG A 14 -5.56 -5.26 -18.18
C ARG A 14 -5.44 -5.29 -16.65
N HIS A 15 -6.53 -4.97 -15.98
CA HIS A 15 -6.59 -4.99 -14.51
C HIS A 15 -6.64 -6.41 -13.91
N HIS A 16 -6.81 -7.45 -14.76
CA HIS A 16 -6.99 -8.81 -14.26
C HIS A 16 -5.65 -9.53 -14.07
N LEU A 17 -5.39 -9.85 -12.82
CA LEU A 17 -4.36 -10.78 -12.42
C LEU A 17 -4.93 -12.20 -12.26
N SER A 18 -4.04 -13.20 -12.27
CA SER A 18 -4.37 -14.50 -11.72
C SER A 18 -4.79 -14.32 -10.25
N ALA A 19 -5.87 -14.97 -9.85
CA ALA A 19 -6.30 -14.95 -8.45
C ALA A 19 -5.18 -15.42 -7.50
N ASN A 20 -4.27 -16.25 -8.00
CA ASN A 20 -3.16 -16.80 -7.23
C ASN A 20 -2.12 -15.74 -6.82
N ASN A 21 -2.02 -14.61 -7.55
CA ASN A 21 -1.05 -13.56 -7.22
C ASN A 21 -1.40 -12.80 -5.92
N TYR A 22 -2.64 -12.94 -5.43
CA TYR A 22 -3.08 -12.33 -4.15
C TYR A 22 -2.77 -13.19 -2.92
N PHE A 23 -2.37 -14.46 -3.10
CA PHE A 23 -2.06 -15.37 -2.00
C PHE A 23 -0.55 -15.44 -1.74
N ALA A 24 -0.18 -15.81 -0.52
CA ALA A 24 1.20 -16.12 -0.20
C ALA A 24 1.71 -17.27 -1.08
N ARG A 25 2.97 -17.20 -1.51
CA ARG A 25 3.60 -18.25 -2.31
C ARG A 25 3.49 -19.63 -1.66
N LYS A 26 3.67 -19.68 -0.32
CA LYS A 26 3.56 -20.90 0.49
C LYS A 26 2.18 -21.57 0.46
N GLU A 27 1.12 -20.81 0.10
CA GLU A 27 -0.26 -21.31 0.03
C GLU A 27 -0.63 -21.85 -1.36
N LEU A 28 0.21 -21.61 -2.36
CA LEU A 28 -0.08 -21.98 -3.74
C LEU A 28 0.21 -23.45 -3.99
N LYS A 29 -0.77 -24.15 -4.55
CA LYS A 29 -0.56 -25.52 -5.07
C LYS A 29 0.36 -25.53 -6.29
N TYR A 30 0.28 -24.46 -7.12
CA TYR A 30 1.12 -24.24 -8.29
C TYR A 30 1.43 -22.76 -8.38
N GLU A 31 2.71 -22.43 -8.56
CA GLU A 31 3.14 -21.05 -8.76
C GLU A 31 2.82 -20.62 -10.20
N PRO A 32 2.10 -19.49 -10.39
CA PRO A 32 1.89 -18.92 -11.72
C PRO A 32 3.24 -18.50 -12.34
N PHE A 33 3.34 -18.59 -13.68
CA PHE A 33 4.54 -18.17 -14.41
C PHE A 33 4.98 -16.73 -14.09
N ASN A 34 4.02 -15.84 -13.84
CA ASN A 34 4.24 -14.43 -13.51
C ASN A 34 3.86 -14.12 -12.06
N TYR A 35 4.26 -14.97 -11.11
CA TYR A 35 4.13 -14.66 -9.69
C TYR A 35 5.21 -13.65 -9.26
N PRO A 36 4.88 -12.66 -8.41
CA PRO A 36 5.85 -11.68 -7.93
C PRO A 36 7.05 -12.33 -7.23
N PRO A 37 8.28 -11.77 -7.37
CA PRO A 37 9.44 -12.27 -6.67
C PRO A 37 9.30 -12.15 -5.16
N LEU A 38 10.06 -12.93 -4.40
CA LEU A 38 10.30 -12.72 -2.98
C LEU A 38 11.53 -11.84 -2.81
N TYR A 39 11.49 -10.96 -1.84
CA TYR A 39 12.62 -10.12 -1.45
C TYR A 39 13.17 -10.59 -0.11
N GLU A 40 14.49 -10.80 -0.08
CA GLU A 40 15.25 -11.16 1.11
C GLU A 40 16.54 -10.34 1.11
N ASN A 41 16.94 -9.82 2.28
CA ASN A 41 18.20 -9.07 2.43
C ASN A 41 18.38 -7.96 1.38
N VAL A 42 17.40 -7.07 1.26
CA VAL A 42 17.37 -6.02 0.22
C VAL A 42 18.56 -5.06 0.36
N ASP A 43 19.35 -4.95 -0.69
CA ASP A 43 20.39 -3.91 -0.80
C ASP A 43 19.77 -2.57 -1.23
N TRP A 44 19.42 -1.76 -0.24
CA TRP A 44 18.73 -0.47 -0.45
C TRP A 44 19.54 0.56 -1.28
N LYS A 45 20.86 0.39 -1.40
CA LYS A 45 21.68 1.23 -2.28
C LYS A 45 21.33 1.11 -3.76
N LYS A 46 20.64 0.05 -4.14
CA LYS A 46 20.14 -0.15 -5.51
C LYS A 46 18.85 0.61 -5.81
N TYR A 47 18.16 1.08 -4.77
CA TYR A 47 16.82 1.65 -4.89
C TYR A 47 16.74 3.12 -4.47
N TYR A 48 17.60 3.56 -3.55
CA TYR A 48 17.57 4.91 -3.01
C TYR A 48 18.95 5.58 -3.07
N ALA A 49 18.98 6.86 -3.41
CA ALA A 49 20.20 7.62 -3.53
C ALA A 49 21.02 7.68 -2.23
N ASP A 50 20.34 7.68 -1.06
CA ASP A 50 21.00 7.68 0.25
C ASP A 50 21.35 6.27 0.76
N GLY A 51 20.90 5.23 0.06
CA GLY A 51 21.14 3.82 0.39
C GLY A 51 20.48 3.33 1.66
N LYS A 52 19.53 4.08 2.24
CA LYS A 52 18.83 3.70 3.48
C LYS A 52 17.50 2.98 3.19
N PRO A 53 16.99 2.14 4.12
CA PRO A 53 15.68 1.52 3.98
C PRO A 53 14.55 2.57 3.98
N PRO A 54 13.36 2.20 3.46
CA PRO A 54 12.20 3.08 3.47
C PRO A 54 11.70 3.35 4.89
N LYS A 55 11.06 4.52 5.06
CA LYS A 55 10.32 4.91 6.26
C LYS A 55 8.81 4.96 6.03
N TYR A 56 8.41 4.91 4.77
CA TYR A 56 7.01 4.93 4.35
C TYR A 56 6.73 3.80 3.38
N LEU A 57 5.58 3.17 3.53
CA LEU A 57 5.16 2.03 2.70
C LEU A 57 3.75 2.28 2.16
N ASP A 58 3.57 2.19 0.84
CA ASP A 58 2.27 2.23 0.18
C ASP A 58 1.93 0.82 -0.37
N ILE A 59 0.99 0.15 0.29
CA ILE A 59 0.60 -1.23 -0.04
C ILE A 59 -0.55 -1.22 -1.05
N GLY A 60 -0.33 -1.84 -2.21
CA GLY A 60 -1.27 -1.79 -3.33
C GLY A 60 -1.25 -0.43 -4.03
N CYS A 61 -0.06 0.15 -4.17
CA CYS A 61 0.14 1.51 -4.67
C CYS A 61 -0.36 1.74 -6.12
N GLY A 62 -0.80 0.70 -6.80
CA GLY A 62 -1.29 0.81 -8.16
C GLY A 62 -0.24 1.33 -9.14
N PHE A 63 -0.53 2.44 -9.80
CA PHE A 63 0.42 3.14 -10.67
C PHE A 63 1.43 4.01 -9.92
N GLY A 64 1.40 3.99 -8.60
CA GLY A 64 2.35 4.71 -7.74
C GLY A 64 2.12 6.21 -7.59
N TRP A 65 1.03 6.78 -8.12
CA TRP A 65 0.82 8.23 -8.16
C TRP A 65 0.83 8.84 -6.76
N PHE A 66 0.07 8.28 -5.82
CA PHE A 66 0.08 8.75 -4.43
C PHE A 66 1.49 8.65 -3.82
N ALA A 67 2.15 7.49 -3.94
CA ALA A 67 3.46 7.28 -3.35
C ALA A 67 4.54 8.23 -3.92
N MET A 68 4.51 8.51 -5.23
CA MET A 68 5.42 9.44 -5.88
C MET A 68 5.15 10.89 -5.47
N ASP A 69 3.88 11.33 -5.45
CA ASP A 69 3.55 12.67 -4.96
C ASP A 69 3.91 12.81 -3.48
N PHE A 70 3.68 11.77 -2.67
CA PHE A 70 4.09 11.74 -1.28
C PHE A 70 5.61 11.80 -1.12
N SER A 71 6.37 11.08 -1.96
CA SER A 71 7.84 11.14 -1.93
C SER A 71 8.40 12.53 -2.20
N SER A 72 7.68 13.37 -2.96
CA SER A 72 8.10 14.75 -3.26
C SER A 72 7.93 15.72 -2.08
N ILE A 73 7.15 15.36 -1.05
CA ILE A 73 6.91 16.20 0.12
C ILE A 73 7.59 15.70 1.40
N VAL A 74 8.19 14.51 1.35
CA VAL A 74 8.97 13.94 2.47
C VAL A 74 10.43 13.79 2.10
N LYS A 75 11.30 13.72 3.11
CA LYS A 75 12.76 13.51 2.91
C LYS A 75 13.16 12.05 3.01
N ASP A 76 12.42 11.27 3.79
CA ASP A 76 12.69 9.86 3.97
C ASP A 76 12.21 9.04 2.76
N ASN A 77 12.76 7.85 2.60
CA ASN A 77 12.46 6.97 1.50
C ASN A 77 11.04 6.38 1.57
N VAL A 78 10.40 6.29 0.41
CA VAL A 78 9.06 5.75 0.20
C VAL A 78 9.16 4.49 -0.65
N LEU A 79 8.51 3.42 -0.22
CA LEU A 79 8.39 2.16 -0.97
C LEU A 79 6.93 1.94 -1.36
N GLY A 80 6.64 1.84 -2.65
CA GLY A 80 5.38 1.30 -3.14
C GLY A 80 5.50 -0.22 -3.36
N ILE A 81 4.47 -0.97 -3.01
CA ILE A 81 4.37 -2.39 -3.41
C ILE A 81 3.07 -2.63 -4.16
N GLU A 82 3.18 -3.34 -5.27
CA GLU A 82 2.04 -3.64 -6.16
C GLU A 82 2.19 -5.03 -6.76
N VAL A 83 1.07 -5.75 -6.85
CA VAL A 83 1.04 -7.14 -7.34
C VAL A 83 0.93 -7.22 -8.87
N ARG A 84 0.57 -6.13 -9.55
CA ARG A 84 0.42 -6.04 -11.00
C ARG A 84 1.72 -5.59 -11.67
N ASP A 85 2.41 -6.51 -12.32
CA ASP A 85 3.68 -6.29 -13.01
C ASP A 85 3.68 -5.07 -13.95
N LYS A 86 2.60 -4.89 -14.73
CA LYS A 86 2.46 -3.76 -15.66
C LYS A 86 2.30 -2.42 -14.97
N ALA A 87 1.62 -2.38 -13.82
CA ALA A 87 1.51 -1.17 -13.02
C ALA A 87 2.88 -0.78 -12.44
N VAL A 88 3.62 -1.76 -11.95
CA VAL A 88 4.99 -1.59 -11.47
C VAL A 88 5.91 -1.10 -12.58
N ALA A 89 5.85 -1.71 -13.78
CA ALA A 89 6.68 -1.28 -14.92
C ALA A 89 6.39 0.17 -15.35
N TYR A 90 5.11 0.58 -15.36
CA TYR A 90 4.74 1.97 -15.62
C TYR A 90 5.30 2.89 -14.54
N ALA A 91 5.07 2.57 -13.26
CA ALA A 91 5.51 3.39 -12.14
C ALA A 91 7.06 3.52 -12.11
N GLN A 92 7.78 2.43 -12.38
CA GLN A 92 9.25 2.49 -12.48
C GLN A 92 9.70 3.44 -13.60
N GLY A 93 9.02 3.41 -14.76
CA GLY A 93 9.32 4.34 -15.85
C GLY A 93 9.12 5.80 -15.47
N VAL A 94 8.12 6.12 -14.65
CA VAL A 94 7.91 7.49 -14.12
C VAL A 94 8.99 7.86 -13.10
N ILE A 95 9.31 6.95 -12.16
CA ILE A 95 10.36 7.17 -11.16
C ILE A 95 11.70 7.50 -11.86
N ASP A 96 12.05 6.75 -12.90
CA ASP A 96 13.27 6.94 -13.66
C ASP A 96 13.26 8.27 -14.45
N ALA A 97 12.13 8.60 -15.08
CA ALA A 97 11.99 9.82 -15.88
C ALA A 97 12.02 11.11 -15.03
N GLU A 98 11.44 11.07 -13.82
CA GLU A 98 11.41 12.18 -12.88
C GLU A 98 12.61 12.17 -11.91
N GLU A 99 13.52 11.20 -12.05
CA GLU A 99 14.74 11.06 -11.24
C GLU A 99 14.45 11.12 -9.72
N LEU A 100 13.43 10.39 -9.24
CA LEU A 100 12.99 10.45 -7.84
C LEU A 100 13.97 9.70 -6.92
N PRO A 101 14.80 10.39 -6.11
CA PRO A 101 15.92 9.77 -5.42
C PRO A 101 15.51 8.94 -4.19
N ASN A 102 14.29 9.17 -3.68
CA ASN A 102 13.74 8.60 -2.46
C ASN A 102 12.46 7.79 -2.70
N MET A 103 12.18 7.40 -3.96
CA MET A 103 11.02 6.57 -4.33
C MET A 103 11.45 5.26 -4.98
N ALA A 104 10.91 4.16 -4.48
CA ALA A 104 11.08 2.85 -5.11
C ALA A 104 9.74 2.12 -5.20
N ILE A 105 9.62 1.21 -6.16
CA ILE A 105 8.44 0.36 -6.30
C ILE A 105 8.86 -1.10 -6.46
N PHE A 106 8.17 -2.01 -5.74
CA PHE A 106 8.39 -3.44 -5.84
C PHE A 106 7.19 -4.14 -6.45
N TRP A 107 7.46 -5.00 -7.41
CA TRP A 107 6.48 -5.99 -7.84
C TRP A 107 6.41 -7.08 -6.79
N TYR A 108 5.40 -7.02 -5.92
CA TYR A 108 5.32 -7.87 -4.75
C TYR A 108 3.88 -8.15 -4.32
N SER A 109 3.64 -9.35 -3.80
CA SER A 109 2.39 -9.69 -3.13
C SER A 109 2.56 -9.61 -1.63
N VAL A 110 1.81 -8.70 -0.99
CA VAL A 110 1.86 -8.50 0.48
C VAL A 110 1.44 -9.75 1.26
N GLY A 111 0.73 -10.69 0.64
CA GLY A 111 0.44 -11.99 1.24
C GLY A 111 1.70 -12.78 1.65
N ASN A 112 2.86 -12.45 1.10
CA ASN A 112 4.14 -13.06 1.51
C ASN A 112 4.76 -12.43 2.77
N GLY A 113 4.08 -11.47 3.39
CA GLY A 113 4.60 -10.76 4.56
C GLY A 113 5.47 -9.57 4.21
N LEU A 114 6.10 -8.98 5.22
CA LEU A 114 6.98 -7.81 5.11
C LEU A 114 8.37 -8.07 5.73
N ASP A 115 8.78 -9.34 5.84
CA ASP A 115 10.01 -9.75 6.55
C ASP A 115 11.30 -9.21 5.90
N PHE A 116 11.23 -8.68 4.68
CA PHE A 116 12.33 -7.97 4.03
C PHE A 116 12.56 -6.54 4.58
N LEU A 117 11.64 -6.04 5.40
CA LEU A 117 11.78 -4.80 6.16
C LEU A 117 12.27 -5.11 7.57
N GLU A 118 13.06 -4.22 8.13
CA GLU A 118 13.45 -4.31 9.55
C GLU A 118 12.22 -4.06 10.44
N LYS A 119 12.13 -4.77 11.55
CA LYS A 119 11.10 -4.53 12.56
C LYS A 119 11.23 -3.12 13.13
N ASP A 120 10.10 -2.54 13.51
CA ASP A 120 10.04 -1.23 14.14
C ASP A 120 10.73 -0.12 13.32
N SER A 121 10.70 -0.22 11.98
CA SER A 121 11.43 0.69 11.10
C SER A 121 10.55 1.65 10.29
N ILE A 122 9.28 1.35 10.08
CA ILE A 122 8.35 2.10 9.22
C ILE A 122 7.55 3.10 10.05
N LYS A 123 7.53 4.37 9.63
CA LYS A 123 6.74 5.44 10.27
C LYS A 123 5.27 5.35 9.92
N LYS A 124 4.97 5.13 8.63
CA LYS A 124 3.59 5.06 8.15
C LYS A 124 3.44 4.01 7.06
N ILE A 125 2.32 3.30 7.13
CA ILE A 125 1.86 2.37 6.10
C ILE A 125 0.54 2.91 5.55
N PHE A 126 0.45 3.05 4.23
CA PHE A 126 -0.77 3.43 3.51
C PHE A 126 -1.38 2.19 2.88
N TYR A 127 -2.69 2.02 3.03
CA TYR A 127 -3.47 0.96 2.40
C TYR A 127 -4.79 1.54 1.94
N PHE A 128 -4.79 2.09 0.72
CA PHE A 128 -5.85 2.93 0.23
C PHE A 128 -6.63 2.26 -0.90
N PHE A 129 -7.96 2.30 -0.79
CA PHE A 129 -8.92 1.82 -1.78
C PHE A 129 -8.61 0.41 -2.30
N PRO A 130 -8.46 -0.57 -1.40
CA PRO A 130 -8.19 -1.95 -1.79
C PRO A 130 -9.34 -2.54 -2.60
N ASP A 131 -9.03 -3.57 -3.41
CA ASP A 131 -10.05 -4.34 -4.12
C ASP A 131 -11.09 -4.91 -3.15
N PRO A 132 -12.39 -4.59 -3.29
CA PRO A 132 -13.39 -4.86 -2.25
C PRO A 132 -13.82 -6.33 -2.16
N TRP A 133 -13.59 -7.14 -3.22
CA TRP A 133 -13.97 -8.56 -3.29
C TRP A 133 -15.37 -8.84 -2.70
N PHE A 134 -16.41 -8.26 -3.27
CA PHE A 134 -17.80 -8.29 -2.77
C PHE A 134 -18.39 -9.69 -2.54
N LYS A 135 -17.99 -10.68 -3.34
CA LYS A 135 -18.52 -12.05 -3.21
C LYS A 135 -17.85 -12.78 -2.05
N LYS A 136 -18.62 -13.35 -1.12
CA LYS A 136 -18.10 -14.11 0.04
C LYS A 136 -17.02 -15.14 -0.32
N LYS A 137 -17.16 -15.84 -1.46
CA LYS A 137 -16.15 -16.79 -1.96
C LYS A 137 -14.80 -16.16 -2.31
N HIS A 138 -14.75 -14.83 -2.47
CA HIS A 138 -13.54 -14.06 -2.79
C HIS A 138 -12.92 -13.37 -1.58
N TYR A 139 -13.55 -13.40 -0.38
CA TYR A 139 -13.05 -12.73 0.82
C TYR A 139 -11.63 -13.16 1.19
N LYS A 140 -11.27 -14.42 0.92
CA LYS A 140 -9.91 -14.92 1.07
C LYS A 140 -8.83 -14.24 0.20
N ARG A 141 -9.24 -13.37 -0.74
CA ARG A 141 -8.34 -12.56 -1.58
C ARG A 141 -8.12 -11.15 -1.00
N ARG A 142 -8.87 -10.79 0.05
CA ARG A 142 -8.63 -9.54 0.78
C ARG A 142 -7.33 -9.72 1.52
N ALA A 143 -6.37 -8.82 1.27
CA ALA A 143 -5.13 -8.85 2.01
C ALA A 143 -5.34 -8.46 3.48
N PHE A 144 -6.32 -7.59 3.77
CA PHE A 144 -6.57 -7.07 5.11
C PHE A 144 -7.21 -8.12 6.03
N ASP A 145 -6.39 -8.82 6.78
CA ASP A 145 -6.80 -9.80 7.79
C ASP A 145 -5.86 -9.70 9.03
N LEU A 146 -5.94 -10.65 9.95
CA LEU A 146 -5.12 -10.64 11.16
C LEU A 146 -3.63 -10.86 10.85
N GLU A 147 -3.29 -11.64 9.83
CA GLU A 147 -1.90 -11.87 9.40
C GLU A 147 -1.32 -10.61 8.78
N PHE A 148 -2.07 -9.92 7.91
CA PHE A 148 -1.70 -8.62 7.35
C PHE A 148 -1.46 -7.58 8.45
N LEU A 149 -2.38 -7.49 9.43
CA LEU A 149 -2.20 -6.57 10.56
C LEU A 149 -0.98 -6.91 11.40
N HIS A 150 -0.64 -8.20 11.53
CA HIS A 150 0.58 -8.62 12.18
C HIS A 150 1.82 -8.14 11.43
N PHE A 151 1.87 -8.31 10.10
CA PHE A 151 2.99 -7.81 9.28
C PHE A 151 3.15 -6.29 9.41
N CYS A 152 2.05 -5.54 9.30
CA CYS A 152 2.08 -4.09 9.47
C CYS A 152 2.54 -3.70 10.88
N TYR A 153 2.06 -4.39 11.91
CA TYR A 153 2.43 -4.12 13.30
C TYR A 153 3.92 -4.36 13.57
N GLU A 154 4.50 -5.44 13.06
CA GLU A 154 5.92 -5.74 13.22
C GLU A 154 6.81 -4.72 12.46
N ALA A 155 6.39 -4.29 11.27
CA ALA A 155 7.15 -3.32 10.48
C ALA A 155 7.08 -1.88 11.04
N LEU A 156 5.93 -1.47 11.60
CA LEU A 156 5.74 -0.12 12.13
C LEU A 156 6.60 0.13 13.38
N GLU A 157 7.23 1.31 13.44
CA GLU A 157 7.88 1.80 14.67
C GLU A 157 6.84 2.08 15.77
N ASN A 158 7.28 2.25 16.99
CA ASN A 158 6.40 2.62 18.11
C ASN A 158 5.76 3.99 17.85
N GLY A 159 4.44 4.06 17.90
CA GLY A 159 3.67 5.24 17.50
C GLY A 159 3.52 5.40 15.99
N GLY A 160 4.04 4.48 15.19
CA GLY A 160 3.83 4.44 13.74
C GLY A 160 2.37 4.16 13.38
N GLU A 161 1.95 4.57 12.20
CA GLU A 161 0.55 4.59 11.80
C GLU A 161 0.28 3.75 10.56
N LEU A 162 -0.82 2.99 10.60
CA LEU A 162 -1.46 2.37 9.45
C LEU A 162 -2.66 3.23 9.07
N LEU A 163 -2.62 3.81 7.86
CA LEU A 163 -3.66 4.66 7.33
C LEU A 163 -4.47 3.89 6.28
N LEU A 164 -5.79 3.93 6.42
CA LEU A 164 -6.71 3.19 5.56
C LEU A 164 -7.70 4.15 4.91
N GLN A 165 -7.99 3.92 3.61
CA GLN A 165 -9.09 4.58 2.90
C GLN A 165 -9.91 3.56 2.11
N THR A 166 -11.21 3.81 1.99
CA THR A 166 -12.12 3.05 1.12
C THR A 166 -13.35 3.87 0.80
N ASP A 167 -13.94 3.66 -0.39
CA ASP A 167 -15.23 4.22 -0.81
C ASP A 167 -16.41 3.26 -0.51
N ILE A 168 -16.16 2.14 0.18
CA ILE A 168 -17.14 1.10 0.43
C ILE A 168 -17.36 0.91 1.92
N GLU A 169 -18.55 1.20 2.39
CA GLU A 169 -18.93 1.12 3.81
C GLU A 169 -18.70 -0.27 4.41
N ASP A 170 -19.03 -1.34 3.68
CA ASP A 170 -18.80 -2.71 4.14
C ASP A 170 -17.30 -3.03 4.32
N VAL A 171 -16.43 -2.43 3.51
CA VAL A 171 -14.97 -2.58 3.65
C VAL A 171 -14.48 -1.80 4.86
N GLN A 172 -14.98 -0.57 5.09
CA GLN A 172 -14.67 0.19 6.30
C GLN A 172 -15.05 -0.57 7.56
N ARG A 173 -16.28 -1.09 7.60
CA ARG A 173 -16.77 -1.89 8.74
C ARG A 173 -15.90 -3.12 8.96
N TYR A 174 -15.54 -3.82 7.89
CA TYR A 174 -14.64 -4.97 7.95
C TYR A 174 -13.25 -4.59 8.49
N HIS A 175 -12.70 -3.44 8.09
CA HIS A 175 -11.43 -2.93 8.62
C HIS A 175 -11.51 -2.68 10.13
N LEU A 176 -12.56 -1.98 10.59
CA LEU A 176 -12.78 -1.69 12.02
C LEU A 176 -12.93 -2.98 12.85
N ASP A 177 -13.73 -3.94 12.36
CA ASP A 177 -13.94 -5.23 13.03
C ASP A 177 -12.63 -6.04 13.12
N THR A 178 -11.79 -5.99 12.08
CA THR A 178 -10.52 -6.71 12.05
C THR A 178 -9.49 -6.07 12.98
N LEU A 179 -9.43 -4.72 13.02
CA LEU A 179 -8.61 -3.97 13.97
C LEU A 179 -9.01 -4.27 15.41
N ALA A 180 -10.32 -4.29 15.71
CA ALA A 180 -10.85 -4.63 17.03
C ALA A 180 -10.44 -6.05 17.46
N LYS A 181 -10.54 -7.03 16.56
CA LYS A 181 -10.11 -8.41 16.82
C LYS A 181 -8.60 -8.54 17.02
N PHE A 182 -7.81 -7.78 16.29
CA PHE A 182 -6.36 -7.77 16.44
C PHE A 182 -5.91 -7.17 17.77
N GLY A 183 -6.54 -6.09 18.22
CA GLY A 183 -6.44 -5.53 19.57
C GLY A 183 -5.08 -4.93 19.95
N LYS A 184 -4.18 -4.68 18.97
CA LYS A 184 -2.84 -4.12 19.23
C LYS A 184 -2.65 -2.70 18.70
N PHE A 185 -3.63 -2.17 17.98
CA PHE A 185 -3.64 -0.79 17.50
C PHE A 185 -4.65 0.04 18.30
N ASP A 186 -4.31 1.28 18.60
CA ASP A 186 -5.29 2.32 18.87
C ASP A 186 -5.80 2.86 17.54
N TYR A 187 -7.10 2.83 17.30
CA TYR A 187 -7.63 3.22 16.00
C TYR A 187 -8.86 4.11 16.12
N ARG A 188 -9.05 4.95 15.12
CA ARG A 188 -10.23 5.80 14.98
C ARG A 188 -10.61 6.01 13.51
N ALA A 189 -11.88 6.19 13.27
CA ALA A 189 -12.34 6.79 12.02
C ALA A 189 -11.97 8.28 12.01
N VAL A 190 -11.62 8.80 10.83
CA VAL A 190 -11.26 10.21 10.62
C VAL A 190 -12.36 10.87 9.82
N SER A 191 -12.88 11.99 10.32
CA SER A 191 -13.86 12.80 9.57
C SER A 191 -13.21 13.37 8.31
N LEU A 192 -14.00 13.50 7.23
CA LEU A 192 -13.53 14.15 6.01
C LEU A 192 -13.27 15.66 6.19
N ASP A 193 -13.83 16.27 7.24
CA ASP A 193 -13.60 17.66 7.60
C ASP A 193 -12.32 17.87 8.43
N GLU A 194 -11.70 16.78 8.92
CA GLU A 194 -10.42 16.87 9.62
C GLU A 194 -9.27 17.10 8.61
N PRO A 195 -8.21 17.86 9.00
CA PRO A 195 -7.02 18.00 8.18
C PRO A 195 -6.44 16.64 7.78
N TRP A 196 -6.07 16.52 6.50
CA TRP A 196 -5.49 15.33 5.92
C TRP A 196 -4.30 15.72 5.06
N ASP A 197 -3.14 15.81 5.71
CA ASP A 197 -1.91 16.38 5.11
C ASP A 197 -1.16 15.37 4.21
N TYR A 198 -1.91 14.66 3.38
CA TYR A 198 -1.40 13.69 2.42
C TYR A 198 -1.86 14.05 1.01
N PRO A 199 -1.09 13.70 -0.05
CA PRO A 199 -1.56 13.82 -1.41
C PRO A 199 -2.89 13.07 -1.62
N THR A 200 -3.71 13.60 -2.49
CA THR A 200 -5.00 12.98 -2.82
C THR A 200 -4.77 11.82 -3.80
N THR A 201 -5.31 10.64 -3.51
CA THR A 201 -5.27 9.53 -4.45
C THR A 201 -6.23 9.76 -5.63
N ASN A 202 -6.01 9.09 -6.77
CA ASN A 202 -6.94 9.18 -7.91
C ASN A 202 -8.36 8.77 -7.55
N LYS A 203 -8.49 7.74 -6.71
CA LYS A 203 -9.80 7.26 -6.29
C LYS A 203 -10.49 8.26 -5.36
N GLU A 204 -9.74 8.89 -4.49
CA GLU A 204 -10.22 9.96 -3.63
C GLU A 204 -10.66 11.18 -4.45
N MET A 205 -9.87 11.59 -5.46
CA MET A 205 -10.25 12.66 -6.41
C MET A 205 -11.57 12.33 -7.13
N ASP A 206 -11.73 11.07 -7.57
CA ASP A 206 -12.96 10.60 -8.19
C ASP A 206 -14.16 10.71 -7.23
N CYS A 207 -13.98 10.32 -5.97
CA CYS A 207 -15.01 10.45 -4.94
C CYS A 207 -15.39 11.92 -4.71
N ILE A 208 -14.40 12.80 -4.55
CA ILE A 208 -14.62 14.24 -4.37
C ILE A 208 -15.37 14.84 -5.56
N LYS A 209 -14.90 14.56 -6.78
CA LYS A 209 -15.49 15.07 -8.04
C LYS A 209 -16.95 14.69 -8.19
N HIS A 210 -17.34 13.47 -7.81
CA HIS A 210 -18.70 12.96 -7.96
C HIS A 210 -19.52 13.00 -6.67
N ASN A 211 -18.98 13.61 -5.61
CA ASN A 211 -19.62 13.66 -4.28
C ASN A 211 -19.99 12.26 -3.75
N TYR A 212 -19.10 11.27 -3.98
CA TYR A 212 -19.25 9.94 -3.40
C TYR A 212 -18.68 9.91 -1.99
N GLN A 213 -19.34 9.15 -1.11
CA GLN A 213 -18.85 8.90 0.23
C GLN A 213 -17.57 8.07 0.18
N TYR A 214 -16.60 8.42 1.02
CA TYR A 214 -15.45 7.59 1.33
C TYR A 214 -15.07 7.74 2.81
N TYR A 215 -14.21 6.86 3.27
CA TYR A 215 -13.94 6.67 4.69
C TYR A 215 -12.44 6.61 4.92
N ARG A 216 -12.01 7.14 6.06
CA ARG A 216 -10.63 7.15 6.51
C ARG A 216 -10.53 6.53 7.90
N ILE A 217 -9.49 5.74 8.15
CA ILE A 217 -9.14 5.20 9.46
C ILE A 217 -7.65 5.43 9.68
N ILE A 218 -7.28 5.83 10.89
CA ILE A 218 -5.90 5.81 11.38
C ILE A 218 -5.82 4.78 12.49
N ALA A 219 -4.85 3.88 12.39
CA ALA A 219 -4.54 2.87 13.40
C ALA A 219 -3.07 3.05 13.83
N THR A 220 -2.85 3.45 15.08
CA THR A 220 -1.54 3.76 15.64
C THR A 220 -1.01 2.56 16.44
N LYS A 221 0.23 2.17 16.19
CA LYS A 221 0.90 1.11 16.96
C LYS A 221 1.11 1.57 18.39
N ASN A 222 0.52 0.85 19.35
CA ASN A 222 0.67 1.15 20.77
C ASN A 222 2.10 0.99 21.21
N VAL A 223 2.62 1.97 21.92
CA VAL A 223 3.83 1.83 22.72
C VAL A 223 3.46 0.94 23.89
N ARG A 224 3.84 -0.35 23.86
CA ARG A 224 3.74 -1.17 25.05
C ARG A 224 4.87 -0.75 25.99
N GLY A 225 4.46 -0.13 27.11
CA GLY A 225 5.34 0.10 28.24
C GLY A 225 5.88 -1.21 28.83
#